data_be7b9ef9e5f5a624de8a8ff355e37a13
#
_entry.id   be7b9ef9e5f5a624de8a8ff355e37a13
#
_cell.length_a   1.000
_cell.length_b   1.000
_cell.length_c   1.000
_cell.angle_alpha   90.00
_cell.angle_beta   90.00
_cell.angle_gamma   90.00
#
_symmetry.space_group_name_H-M   'P 1'
#
loop_
_entity.id
_entity.type
_entity.pdbx_description
1 polymer ?
#
loop_
_entity_poly.entity_id
_entity_poly.type
_entity_poly.pdbx_seq_one_letter_code
_entity_poly.pdbx_strand_id
1 'polypeptide(L)'
;MGKRILSLQASARHVCLLALCCLLTACAASGVREVTQQTRLPRQVELSDTPFFPQSEYQCGPAALATALTAVHIAVTPDQLTPEVYMPSRQGSLQIEMLAAARRHGAVVVKIPSQLEAVMQEVAAGNVVVVMQNLGFSWVPAWHYAVVVGFDLDRERIVLRSGTYPRFEMSLSAFERTWARSDHWAFVALSADKLSASADADAVANALVRYEKTASVVERLTAYQTAVARWPTHEVLLMGLGNAAYANHDLPLAVNTFTRMITVYPNSAAAHNNLANVLLAQQQLKQAETVAEQGLLLAGDNAQLRLQLAQTLQEIRQSKK
;
A
#
# COMPACT_ATOMS: atom_id res chain seq x y z
N MET A 1 -27.01 -59.96 5.49
CA MET A 1 -25.67 -59.38 5.18
C MET A 1 -25.75 -57.91 4.73
N GLY A 2 -26.76 -57.44 4.03
CA GLY A 2 -26.86 -56.10 3.47
C GLY A 2 -27.01 -54.93 4.46
N LYS A 3 -27.67 -55.11 5.63
CA LYS A 3 -27.89 -54.02 6.61
C LYS A 3 -26.61 -53.55 7.35
N ARG A 4 -25.56 -54.42 7.49
CA ARG A 4 -24.29 -54.04 8.14
C ARG A 4 -23.37 -53.21 7.25
N ILE A 5 -23.46 -53.37 5.94
CA ILE A 5 -22.64 -52.63 4.97
C ILE A 5 -23.12 -51.18 4.84
N LEU A 6 -24.45 -50.96 4.86
CA LEU A 6 -25.02 -49.62 4.80
C LEU A 6 -24.69 -48.79 6.03
N SER A 7 -24.63 -49.39 7.24
CA SER A 7 -24.28 -48.69 8.46
C SER A 7 -22.80 -48.25 8.53
N LEU A 8 -21.88 -49.07 7.98
CA LEU A 8 -20.47 -48.75 7.90
C LEU A 8 -20.17 -47.59 6.91
N GLN A 9 -20.90 -47.57 5.78
CA GLN A 9 -20.76 -46.49 4.80
C GLN A 9 -21.32 -45.15 5.31
N ALA A 10 -22.39 -45.18 6.07
CA ALA A 10 -22.94 -43.97 6.71
C ALA A 10 -22.00 -43.40 7.79
N SER A 11 -21.38 -44.28 8.61
CA SER A 11 -20.39 -43.87 9.62
C SER A 11 -19.12 -43.30 8.98
N ALA A 12 -18.60 -43.89 7.90
CA ALA A 12 -17.43 -43.42 7.17
C ALA A 12 -17.67 -42.00 6.55
N ARG A 13 -18.86 -41.74 6.01
CA ARG A 13 -19.25 -40.43 5.48
C ARG A 13 -19.32 -39.37 6.55
N HIS A 14 -19.85 -39.69 7.73
CA HIS A 14 -19.90 -38.73 8.85
C HIS A 14 -18.49 -38.41 9.40
N VAL A 15 -17.61 -39.40 9.49
CA VAL A 15 -16.22 -39.21 9.89
C VAL A 15 -15.44 -38.35 8.87
N CYS A 16 -15.61 -38.58 7.57
CA CYS A 16 -15.00 -37.75 6.53
C CYS A 16 -15.54 -36.31 6.55
N LEU A 17 -16.84 -36.10 6.76
CA LEU A 17 -17.42 -34.76 6.90
C LEU A 17 -16.90 -34.01 8.14
N LEU A 18 -16.80 -34.69 9.28
CA LEU A 18 -16.21 -34.16 10.50
C LEU A 18 -14.73 -33.82 10.32
N ALA A 19 -13.95 -34.70 9.68
CA ALA A 19 -12.54 -34.45 9.39
C ALA A 19 -12.37 -33.25 8.43
N LEU A 20 -13.21 -33.14 7.40
CA LEU A 20 -13.20 -32.00 6.47
C LEU A 20 -13.58 -30.68 7.17
N CYS A 21 -14.57 -30.68 8.07
CA CYS A 21 -14.92 -29.53 8.90
C CYS A 21 -13.76 -29.12 9.84
N CYS A 22 -13.03 -30.09 10.42
CA CYS A 22 -11.87 -29.81 11.26
C CYS A 22 -10.69 -29.20 10.47
N LEU A 23 -10.50 -29.62 9.22
CA LEU A 23 -9.46 -29.06 8.35
C LEU A 23 -9.75 -27.60 7.93
N LEU A 24 -11.01 -27.26 7.73
CA LEU A 24 -11.41 -25.88 7.36
C LEU A 24 -11.31 -24.88 8.53
N THR A 25 -11.38 -25.34 9.77
CA THR A 25 -11.18 -24.47 10.95
C THR A 25 -9.72 -24.29 11.34
N ALA A 26 -8.81 -25.13 10.85
CA ALA A 26 -7.38 -25.09 11.20
C ALA A 26 -6.65 -23.87 10.65
N CYS A 27 -7.00 -23.37 9.45
CA CYS A 27 -6.28 -22.26 8.82
C CYS A 27 -6.51 -20.91 9.53
N ALA A 28 -7.75 -20.61 9.96
CA ALA A 28 -8.03 -19.36 10.68
C ALA A 28 -7.43 -19.36 12.10
N ALA A 29 -7.29 -20.54 12.72
CA ALA A 29 -6.67 -20.69 14.03
C ALA A 29 -5.13 -20.52 13.97
N SER A 30 -4.49 -20.80 12.83
CA SER A 30 -3.04 -20.69 12.68
C SER A 30 -2.56 -19.24 12.70
N GLY A 31 -3.19 -18.33 11.96
CA GLY A 31 -2.81 -16.92 11.90
C GLY A 31 -2.93 -16.19 13.25
N VAL A 32 -4.03 -16.42 13.98
CA VAL A 32 -4.21 -15.84 15.33
C VAL A 32 -3.16 -16.38 16.29
N ARG A 33 -2.90 -17.70 16.25
CA ARG A 33 -1.89 -18.32 17.12
C ARG A 33 -0.49 -17.82 16.82
N GLU A 34 -0.14 -17.63 15.56
CA GLU A 34 1.15 -17.11 15.13
C GLU A 34 1.39 -15.71 15.70
N VAL A 35 0.42 -14.82 15.51
CA VAL A 35 0.52 -13.44 16.00
C VAL A 35 0.56 -13.37 17.53
N THR A 36 -0.24 -14.18 18.22
CA THR A 36 -0.28 -14.13 19.71
C THR A 36 0.93 -14.77 20.39
N GLN A 37 1.58 -15.75 19.75
CA GLN A 37 2.65 -16.56 20.35
C GLN A 37 4.05 -16.28 19.79
N GLN A 38 4.18 -15.90 18.53
CA GLN A 38 5.48 -15.83 17.84
C GLN A 38 5.91 -14.42 17.46
N THR A 39 5.02 -13.43 17.52
CA THR A 39 5.34 -12.07 17.11
C THR A 39 6.27 -11.34 18.07
N ARG A 40 7.10 -10.44 17.53
CA ARG A 40 7.91 -9.47 18.27
C ARG A 40 7.18 -8.14 18.52
N LEU A 41 5.90 -8.06 18.16
CA LEU A 41 5.10 -6.85 18.34
C LEU A 41 4.82 -6.58 19.83
N PRO A 42 4.54 -5.31 20.19
CA PRO A 42 4.00 -4.97 21.50
C PRO A 42 2.76 -5.81 21.80
N ARG A 43 2.57 -6.19 23.06
CA ARG A 43 1.41 -7.00 23.45
C ARG A 43 0.08 -6.26 23.34
N GLN A 44 0.13 -4.93 23.50
CA GLN A 44 -1.04 -4.06 23.41
C GLN A 44 -0.67 -2.74 22.76
N VAL A 45 -1.49 -2.30 21.82
CA VAL A 45 -1.41 -0.97 21.17
C VAL A 45 -2.82 -0.46 20.95
N GLU A 46 -3.04 0.83 21.21
CA GLU A 46 -4.28 1.52 20.82
C GLU A 46 -3.97 2.95 20.41
N LEU A 47 -4.37 3.31 19.20
CA LEU A 47 -4.29 4.65 18.63
C LEU A 47 -5.54 5.44 19.04
N SER A 48 -5.64 5.79 20.32
CA SER A 48 -6.83 6.38 20.97
C SER A 48 -7.25 7.69 20.33
N ASP A 49 -6.28 8.49 19.89
CA ASP A 49 -6.49 9.83 19.31
C ASP A 49 -7.00 9.78 17.86
N THR A 50 -7.17 8.56 17.30
CA THR A 50 -7.75 8.40 15.95
C THR A 50 -9.14 8.99 15.91
N PRO A 51 -9.43 9.93 14.99
CA PRO A 51 -10.75 10.51 14.81
C PRO A 51 -11.83 9.44 14.58
N PHE A 52 -13.05 9.77 14.92
CA PHE A 52 -14.19 8.92 14.67
C PHE A 52 -15.31 9.69 13.99
N PHE A 53 -15.80 9.14 12.90
CA PHE A 53 -16.98 9.62 12.20
C PHE A 53 -18.07 8.55 12.29
N PRO A 54 -19.17 8.81 13.03
CA PRO A 54 -20.29 7.87 13.11
C PRO A 54 -20.89 7.69 11.72
N GLN A 55 -21.27 6.45 11.42
CA GLN A 55 -21.78 6.09 10.10
C GLN A 55 -23.31 6.20 10.09
N SER A 56 -23.86 6.86 9.08
CA SER A 56 -25.23 6.65 8.66
C SER A 56 -25.37 5.36 7.84
N GLU A 57 -26.60 4.95 7.57
CA GLU A 57 -26.88 3.72 6.81
C GLU A 57 -26.16 3.73 5.45
N TYR A 58 -25.48 2.64 5.08
CA TYR A 58 -24.68 2.45 3.85
C TYR A 58 -23.46 3.35 3.67
N GLN A 59 -23.09 4.19 4.63
CA GLN A 59 -21.95 5.13 4.51
C GLN A 59 -20.66 4.67 5.22
N CYS A 60 -20.47 3.36 5.41
CA CYS A 60 -19.27 2.83 6.04
C CYS A 60 -17.97 3.19 5.28
N GLY A 61 -18.01 3.25 3.94
CA GLY A 61 -16.85 3.63 3.12
C GLY A 61 -16.40 5.07 3.36
N PRO A 62 -17.25 6.08 3.14
CA PRO A 62 -16.90 7.49 3.39
C PRO A 62 -16.40 7.74 4.82
N ALA A 63 -17.06 7.17 5.83
CA ALA A 63 -16.68 7.36 7.24
C ALA A 63 -15.33 6.71 7.58
N ALA A 64 -15.09 5.48 7.13
CA ALA A 64 -13.81 4.80 7.32
C ALA A 64 -12.66 5.54 6.62
N LEU A 65 -12.91 6.04 5.41
CA LEU A 65 -11.91 6.80 4.66
C LEU A 65 -11.62 8.15 5.31
N ALA A 66 -12.65 8.88 5.76
CA ALA A 66 -12.47 10.13 6.49
C ALA A 66 -11.65 9.92 7.77
N THR A 67 -11.95 8.85 8.52
CA THR A 67 -11.17 8.46 9.70
C THR A 67 -9.70 8.26 9.38
N ALA A 68 -9.39 7.49 8.33
CA ALA A 68 -8.02 7.20 7.95
C ALA A 68 -7.26 8.44 7.44
N LEU A 69 -7.90 9.29 6.63
CA LEU A 69 -7.29 10.50 6.10
C LEU A 69 -7.06 11.55 7.21
N THR A 70 -8.03 11.73 8.10
CA THR A 70 -7.87 12.68 9.21
C THR A 70 -6.81 12.22 10.22
N ALA A 71 -6.62 10.91 10.38
CA ALA A 71 -5.54 10.36 11.21
C ALA A 71 -4.12 10.72 10.69
N VAL A 72 -3.99 11.08 9.42
CA VAL A 72 -2.73 11.57 8.81
C VAL A 72 -2.80 13.05 8.48
N HIS A 73 -3.63 13.80 9.21
CA HIS A 73 -3.79 15.26 9.12
C HIS A 73 -4.37 15.79 7.80
N ILE A 74 -5.01 14.94 7.00
CA ILE A 74 -5.78 15.36 5.83
C ILE A 74 -7.21 15.62 6.28
N ALA A 75 -7.56 16.90 6.40
CA ALA A 75 -8.88 17.33 6.89
C ALA A 75 -9.94 17.06 5.81
N VAL A 76 -10.82 16.09 6.06
CA VAL A 76 -11.94 15.73 5.18
C VAL A 76 -13.08 15.12 5.99
N THR A 77 -14.30 15.35 5.56
CA THR A 77 -15.51 14.80 6.19
C THR A 77 -16.11 13.65 5.35
N PRO A 78 -16.90 12.75 5.95
CA PRO A 78 -17.63 11.73 5.20
C PRO A 78 -18.52 12.31 4.09
N ASP A 79 -19.17 13.46 4.33
CA ASP A 79 -20.04 14.10 3.35
C ASP A 79 -19.27 14.56 2.11
N GLN A 80 -18.04 15.04 2.27
CA GLN A 80 -17.16 15.40 1.17
C GLN A 80 -16.72 14.17 0.35
N LEU A 81 -16.53 13.03 1.00
CA LEU A 81 -16.11 11.79 0.35
C LEU A 81 -17.27 11.00 -0.26
N THR A 82 -18.50 11.18 0.23
CA THR A 82 -19.66 10.43 -0.24
C THR A 82 -19.82 10.49 -1.77
N PRO A 83 -19.78 11.65 -2.44
CA PRO A 83 -19.92 11.69 -3.91
C PRO A 83 -18.76 11.01 -4.66
N GLU A 84 -17.61 10.79 -4.00
CA GLU A 84 -16.44 10.20 -4.60
C GLU A 84 -16.36 8.68 -4.47
N VAL A 85 -16.91 8.11 -3.40
CA VAL A 85 -16.74 6.68 -3.07
C VAL A 85 -18.03 5.91 -2.92
N TYR A 86 -19.17 6.59 -2.66
CA TYR A 86 -20.45 5.92 -2.47
C TYR A 86 -21.17 5.72 -3.81
N MET A 87 -21.63 4.51 -4.05
CA MET A 87 -22.41 4.12 -5.22
C MET A 87 -23.84 3.80 -4.82
N PRO A 88 -24.81 4.67 -5.10
CA PRO A 88 -26.23 4.46 -4.71
C PRO A 88 -26.81 3.14 -5.25
N SER A 89 -26.46 2.77 -6.49
CA SER A 89 -26.95 1.54 -7.13
C SER A 89 -26.43 0.25 -6.46
N ARG A 90 -25.39 0.34 -5.64
CA ARG A 90 -24.80 -0.77 -4.88
C ARG A 90 -24.99 -0.64 -3.37
N GLN A 91 -25.57 0.46 -2.92
CA GLN A 91 -25.71 0.80 -1.50
C GLN A 91 -24.40 0.61 -0.72
N GLY A 92 -23.29 1.06 -1.30
CA GLY A 92 -21.96 0.86 -0.72
C GLY A 92 -20.84 1.49 -1.54
N SER A 93 -19.61 1.30 -1.12
CA SER A 93 -18.40 1.84 -1.73
C SER A 93 -17.56 0.72 -2.35
N LEU A 94 -16.97 0.99 -3.52
CA LEU A 94 -16.03 0.04 -4.14
C LEU A 94 -14.62 0.25 -3.59
N GLN A 95 -13.89 -0.83 -3.42
CA GLN A 95 -12.49 -0.83 -2.98
C GLN A 95 -11.61 0.09 -3.84
N ILE A 96 -11.78 0.07 -5.16
CA ILE A 96 -10.99 0.88 -6.09
C ILE A 96 -11.27 2.38 -5.92
N GLU A 97 -12.52 2.76 -5.65
CA GLU A 97 -12.90 4.15 -5.40
C GLU A 97 -12.34 4.66 -4.07
N MET A 98 -12.34 3.81 -3.03
CA MET A 98 -11.71 4.12 -1.75
C MET A 98 -10.22 4.47 -1.91
N LEU A 99 -9.47 3.62 -2.65
CA LEU A 99 -8.05 3.85 -2.91
C LEU A 99 -7.81 5.08 -3.81
N ALA A 100 -8.68 5.33 -4.78
CA ALA A 100 -8.57 6.47 -5.69
C ALA A 100 -8.85 7.78 -4.96
N ALA A 101 -9.92 7.85 -4.16
CA ALA A 101 -10.27 9.02 -3.38
C ALA A 101 -9.17 9.36 -2.35
N ALA A 102 -8.64 8.38 -1.62
CA ALA A 102 -7.54 8.61 -0.69
C ALA A 102 -6.34 9.29 -1.39
N ARG A 103 -5.98 8.86 -2.60
CA ARG A 103 -4.91 9.48 -3.39
C ARG A 103 -5.27 10.89 -3.87
N ARG A 104 -6.51 11.11 -4.33
CA ARG A 104 -6.96 12.47 -4.74
C ARG A 104 -6.86 13.48 -3.61
N HIS A 105 -7.08 13.02 -2.37
CA HIS A 105 -6.92 13.83 -1.16
C HIS A 105 -5.47 13.91 -0.65
N GLY A 106 -4.48 13.42 -1.41
CA GLY A 106 -3.06 13.61 -1.11
C GLY A 106 -2.43 12.56 -0.19
N ALA A 107 -3.07 11.40 0.02
CA ALA A 107 -2.46 10.33 0.77
C ALA A 107 -1.62 9.38 -0.10
N VAL A 108 -0.51 8.91 0.43
CA VAL A 108 0.19 7.71 -0.09
C VAL A 108 -0.62 6.49 0.33
N VAL A 109 -1.13 5.76 -0.64
CA VAL A 109 -2.05 4.63 -0.39
C VAL A 109 -1.34 3.31 -0.67
N VAL A 110 -1.11 2.52 0.37
CA VAL A 110 -0.42 1.24 0.30
C VAL A 110 -1.37 0.10 0.69
N LYS A 111 -1.60 -0.83 -0.23
CA LYS A 111 -2.24 -2.11 0.13
C LYS A 111 -1.25 -2.93 0.94
N ILE A 112 -1.68 -3.41 2.08
CA ILE A 112 -0.83 -4.22 2.96
C ILE A 112 -0.97 -5.73 2.66
N PRO A 113 0.00 -6.56 3.06
CA PRO A 113 -0.11 -8.01 2.93
C PRO A 113 -1.36 -8.57 3.61
N SER A 114 -1.94 -9.62 3.01
CA SER A 114 -3.18 -10.27 3.46
C SER A 114 -2.96 -11.17 4.70
N GLN A 115 -2.32 -10.64 5.73
CA GLN A 115 -1.92 -11.34 6.95
C GLN A 115 -2.30 -10.52 8.18
N LEU A 116 -2.78 -11.18 9.23
CA LEU A 116 -3.15 -10.51 10.49
C LEU A 116 -1.97 -9.76 11.12
N GLU A 117 -0.76 -10.33 11.02
CA GLU A 117 0.45 -9.71 11.49
C GLU A 117 0.74 -8.37 10.80
N ALA A 118 0.49 -8.26 9.48
CA ALA A 118 0.67 -7.02 8.73
C ALA A 118 -0.23 -5.90 9.26
N VAL A 119 -1.50 -6.20 9.58
CA VAL A 119 -2.41 -5.24 10.21
C VAL A 119 -1.85 -4.75 11.56
N MET A 120 -1.32 -5.66 12.37
CA MET A 120 -0.76 -5.32 13.68
C MET A 120 0.56 -4.56 13.58
N GLN A 121 1.41 -4.88 12.60
CA GLN A 121 2.63 -4.11 12.32
C GLN A 121 2.32 -2.66 11.98
N GLU A 122 1.31 -2.42 11.16
CA GLU A 122 0.88 -1.05 10.84
C GLU A 122 0.38 -0.32 12.08
N VAL A 123 -0.51 -0.93 12.86
CA VAL A 123 -1.04 -0.31 14.08
C VAL A 123 0.07 -0.07 15.11
N ALA A 124 1.00 -0.98 15.26
CA ALA A 124 2.16 -0.82 16.14
C ALA A 124 3.10 0.31 15.68
N ALA A 125 3.13 0.60 14.37
CA ALA A 125 3.87 1.72 13.79
C ALA A 125 3.09 3.06 13.83
N GLY A 126 1.90 3.08 14.41
CA GLY A 126 1.05 4.27 14.48
C GLY A 126 0.18 4.53 13.25
N ASN A 127 0.06 3.55 12.35
CA ASN A 127 -0.76 3.65 11.15
C ASN A 127 -2.11 2.98 11.36
N VAL A 128 -3.20 3.70 11.17
CA VAL A 128 -4.55 3.11 11.16
C VAL A 128 -4.76 2.32 9.88
N VAL A 129 -5.48 1.19 9.96
CA VAL A 129 -5.68 0.29 8.82
C VAL A 129 -7.15 0.26 8.42
N VAL A 130 -7.46 0.66 7.20
CA VAL A 130 -8.80 0.47 6.63
C VAL A 130 -8.93 -0.97 6.15
N VAL A 131 -9.95 -1.66 6.65
CA VAL A 131 -10.27 -3.04 6.29
C VAL A 131 -11.66 -3.15 5.72
N MET A 132 -11.88 -4.14 4.85
CA MET A 132 -13.21 -4.55 4.44
C MET A 132 -13.53 -5.90 5.06
N GLN A 133 -14.70 -6.04 5.65
CA GLN A 133 -15.19 -7.29 6.25
C GLN A 133 -16.46 -7.73 5.55
N ASN A 134 -16.72 -9.02 5.50
CA ASN A 134 -18.06 -9.54 5.24
C ASN A 134 -18.66 -10.05 6.54
N LEU A 135 -19.56 -9.27 7.11
CA LEU A 135 -20.25 -9.58 8.37
C LEU A 135 -21.40 -10.58 8.19
N GLY A 136 -21.79 -10.86 6.94
CA GLY A 136 -22.79 -11.85 6.57
C GLY A 136 -22.19 -13.21 6.22
N PHE A 137 -22.96 -13.99 5.47
CA PHE A 137 -22.51 -15.28 4.91
C PHE A 137 -21.95 -15.11 3.51
N SER A 138 -21.22 -16.12 3.01
CA SER A 138 -20.63 -16.07 1.66
C SER A 138 -21.69 -15.94 0.56
N TRP A 139 -22.89 -16.50 0.77
CA TRP A 139 -24.03 -16.46 -0.16
C TRP A 139 -24.99 -15.28 0.05
N VAL A 140 -24.91 -14.59 1.20
CA VAL A 140 -25.62 -13.34 1.51
C VAL A 140 -24.63 -12.42 2.19
N PRO A 141 -23.76 -11.74 1.42
CA PRO A 141 -22.73 -10.90 2.00
C PRO A 141 -23.31 -9.60 2.58
N ALA A 142 -22.72 -9.17 3.70
CA ALA A 142 -22.93 -7.87 4.32
C ALA A 142 -21.57 -7.16 4.40
N TRP A 143 -21.21 -6.44 3.33
CA TRP A 143 -19.95 -5.76 3.22
C TRP A 143 -19.87 -4.56 4.16
N HIS A 144 -18.77 -4.44 4.88
CA HIS A 144 -18.57 -3.39 5.85
C HIS A 144 -17.12 -2.91 5.87
N TYR A 145 -16.93 -1.60 5.83
CA TYR A 145 -15.63 -0.97 6.06
C TYR A 145 -15.48 -0.55 7.51
N ALA A 146 -14.34 -0.84 8.09
CA ALA A 146 -13.94 -0.43 9.43
C ALA A 146 -12.48 0.04 9.43
N VAL A 147 -12.08 0.70 10.51
CA VAL A 147 -10.69 1.15 10.69
C VAL A 147 -10.14 0.49 11.95
N VAL A 148 -9.09 -0.33 11.77
CA VAL A 148 -8.36 -0.94 12.89
C VAL A 148 -7.49 0.15 13.52
N VAL A 149 -7.66 0.32 14.82
CA VAL A 149 -6.95 1.33 15.63
C VAL A 149 -6.21 0.75 16.82
N GLY A 150 -6.36 -0.56 17.09
CA GLY A 150 -5.67 -1.17 18.22
C GLY A 150 -5.82 -2.67 18.26
N PHE A 151 -5.01 -3.28 19.11
CA PHE A 151 -5.07 -4.70 19.46
C PHE A 151 -4.55 -4.96 20.87
N ASP A 152 -4.99 -6.08 21.44
CA ASP A 152 -4.52 -6.65 22.70
C ASP A 152 -4.30 -8.16 22.47
N LEU A 153 -3.04 -8.57 22.39
CA LEU A 153 -2.64 -9.95 22.09
C LEU A 153 -2.86 -10.88 23.29
N ASP A 154 -2.81 -10.35 24.52
CA ASP A 154 -3.02 -11.16 25.73
C ASP A 154 -4.50 -11.52 25.89
N ARG A 155 -5.38 -10.63 25.47
CA ARG A 155 -6.84 -10.85 25.49
C ARG A 155 -7.38 -11.34 24.15
N GLU A 156 -6.55 -11.50 23.14
CA GLU A 156 -6.91 -11.84 21.76
C GLU A 156 -8.01 -10.91 21.20
N ARG A 157 -7.81 -9.60 21.36
CA ARG A 157 -8.77 -8.57 20.92
C ARG A 157 -8.17 -7.66 19.87
N ILE A 158 -9.05 -7.16 19.00
CA ILE A 158 -8.80 -6.09 18.06
C ILE A 158 -9.79 -4.95 18.32
N VAL A 159 -9.32 -3.72 18.16
CA VAL A 159 -10.09 -2.49 18.39
C VAL A 159 -10.31 -1.77 17.06
N LEU A 160 -11.55 -1.43 16.79
CA LEU A 160 -11.99 -0.82 15.54
C LEU A 160 -12.74 0.50 15.79
N ARG A 161 -12.65 1.42 14.82
CA ARG A 161 -13.69 2.43 14.57
C ARG A 161 -14.68 1.82 13.59
N SER A 162 -15.92 1.57 14.01
CA SER A 162 -16.88 0.76 13.23
C SER A 162 -18.32 1.13 13.51
N GLY A 163 -19.09 1.41 12.46
CA GLY A 163 -20.52 1.72 12.59
C GLY A 163 -20.74 3.00 13.41
N THR A 164 -21.53 2.87 14.46
CA THR A 164 -21.80 3.94 15.42
C THR A 164 -20.91 3.86 16.67
N TYR A 165 -19.97 2.91 16.70
CA TYR A 165 -19.12 2.64 17.86
C TYR A 165 -17.74 3.26 17.66
N PRO A 166 -17.37 4.29 18.45
CA PRO A 166 -16.04 4.89 18.40
C PRO A 166 -14.94 3.93 18.86
N ARG A 167 -15.30 2.92 19.64
CA ARG A 167 -14.41 1.88 20.13
C ARG A 167 -15.15 0.53 20.17
N PHE A 168 -15.00 -0.24 19.10
CA PHE A 168 -15.59 -1.55 18.96
C PHE A 168 -14.53 -2.64 19.14
N GLU A 169 -14.68 -3.46 20.18
CA GLU A 169 -13.82 -4.61 20.41
C GLU A 169 -14.43 -5.89 19.89
N MET A 170 -13.64 -6.69 19.19
CA MET A 170 -14.02 -8.05 18.83
C MET A 170 -12.84 -9.01 19.01
N SER A 171 -13.11 -10.31 19.06
CA SER A 171 -12.02 -11.31 19.14
C SER A 171 -11.23 -11.34 17.82
N LEU A 172 -9.92 -11.57 17.90
CA LEU A 172 -9.06 -11.73 16.73
C LEU A 172 -9.58 -12.82 15.79
N SER A 173 -10.07 -13.93 16.33
CA SER A 173 -10.63 -15.03 15.54
C SER A 173 -11.92 -14.65 14.80
N ALA A 174 -12.77 -13.80 15.38
CA ALA A 174 -13.98 -13.31 14.70
C ALA A 174 -13.61 -12.28 13.62
N PHE A 175 -12.68 -11.40 13.91
CA PHE A 175 -12.12 -10.46 12.93
C PHE A 175 -11.53 -11.20 11.74
N GLU A 176 -10.63 -12.14 11.97
CA GLU A 176 -9.97 -12.93 10.94
C GLU A 176 -10.99 -13.62 10.02
N ARG A 177 -12.01 -14.27 10.59
CA ARG A 177 -13.05 -14.94 9.79
C ARG A 177 -13.88 -13.98 8.93
N THR A 178 -14.19 -12.79 9.42
CA THR A 178 -14.98 -11.81 8.65
C THR A 178 -14.11 -11.08 7.61
N TRP A 179 -12.84 -10.87 7.91
CA TRP A 179 -11.87 -10.24 7.02
C TRP A 179 -11.43 -11.20 5.91
N ALA A 180 -11.22 -12.49 6.22
CA ALA A 180 -10.91 -13.52 5.22
C ALA A 180 -11.98 -13.63 4.12
N ARG A 181 -13.25 -13.36 4.43
CA ARG A 181 -14.34 -13.38 3.43
C ARG A 181 -14.28 -12.20 2.44
N SER A 182 -13.40 -11.25 2.66
CA SER A 182 -13.10 -10.13 1.74
C SER A 182 -11.71 -10.25 1.11
N ASP A 183 -11.16 -11.47 1.03
CA ASP A 183 -9.81 -11.76 0.57
C ASP A 183 -8.74 -10.96 1.34
N HIS A 184 -8.97 -10.74 2.62
CA HIS A 184 -8.10 -9.96 3.51
C HIS A 184 -7.77 -8.56 2.96
N TRP A 185 -8.76 -7.92 2.33
CA TRP A 185 -8.54 -6.60 1.76
C TRP A 185 -8.32 -5.54 2.84
N ALA A 186 -7.18 -4.88 2.76
CA ALA A 186 -6.80 -3.79 3.64
C ALA A 186 -5.82 -2.82 2.98
N PHE A 187 -5.80 -1.58 3.47
CA PHE A 187 -4.80 -0.59 3.08
C PHE A 187 -4.53 0.41 4.21
N VAL A 188 -3.40 1.08 4.12
CA VAL A 188 -3.06 2.26 4.91
C VAL A 188 -3.02 3.49 4.03
N ALA A 189 -3.51 4.62 4.57
CA ALA A 189 -3.33 5.95 4.01
C ALA A 189 -2.26 6.65 4.84
N LEU A 190 -1.21 7.17 4.20
CA LEU A 190 -0.03 7.71 4.85
C LEU A 190 0.28 9.11 4.34
N SER A 191 0.90 9.93 5.17
CA SER A 191 1.57 11.17 4.72
C SER A 191 2.85 10.83 3.95
N ALA A 192 3.35 11.80 3.16
CA ALA A 192 4.52 11.61 2.30
C ALA A 192 5.81 11.25 3.08
N ASP A 193 5.91 11.63 4.33
CA ASP A 193 7.04 11.38 5.23
C ASP A 193 6.96 10.05 5.99
N LYS A 194 5.91 9.25 5.75
CA LYS A 194 5.70 7.96 6.41
C LYS A 194 5.75 6.78 5.44
N LEU A 195 6.14 5.62 5.97
CA LEU A 195 6.14 4.34 5.24
C LEU A 195 5.22 3.33 5.90
N SER A 196 4.66 2.44 5.08
CA SER A 196 4.04 1.23 5.57
C SER A 196 5.07 0.37 6.32
N ALA A 197 4.67 -0.13 7.49
CA ALA A 197 5.52 -0.98 8.31
C ALA A 197 5.60 -2.41 7.78
N SER A 198 4.54 -2.87 7.11
CA SER A 198 4.33 -4.24 6.66
C SER A 198 4.62 -4.47 5.18
N ALA A 199 4.52 -3.43 4.34
CA ALA A 199 4.73 -3.56 2.91
C ALA A 199 6.21 -3.64 2.54
N ASP A 200 6.50 -4.39 1.48
CA ASP A 200 7.82 -4.48 0.87
C ASP A 200 8.13 -3.27 -0.05
N ALA A 201 9.36 -3.27 -0.58
CA ALA A 201 9.84 -2.20 -1.44
C ALA A 201 9.02 -2.05 -2.73
N ASP A 202 8.60 -3.19 -3.34
CA ASP A 202 7.83 -3.18 -4.58
C ASP A 202 6.42 -2.61 -4.36
N ALA A 203 5.75 -3.00 -3.27
CA ALA A 203 4.43 -2.48 -2.93
C ALA A 203 4.47 -0.96 -2.67
N VAL A 204 5.49 -0.48 -1.94
CA VAL A 204 5.69 0.95 -1.70
C VAL A 204 6.04 1.69 -3.00
N ALA A 205 6.94 1.16 -3.83
CA ALA A 205 7.30 1.76 -5.12
C ALA A 205 6.06 1.90 -6.02
N ASN A 206 5.24 0.85 -6.13
CA ASN A 206 3.98 0.89 -6.87
C ASN A 206 2.99 1.93 -6.31
N ALA A 207 2.94 2.10 -4.99
CA ALA A 207 2.10 3.12 -4.35
C ALA A 207 2.59 4.54 -4.68
N LEU A 208 3.89 4.79 -4.63
CA LEU A 208 4.49 6.10 -4.94
C LEU A 208 4.33 6.49 -6.41
N VAL A 209 4.53 5.56 -7.35
CA VAL A 209 4.27 5.80 -8.80
C VAL A 209 2.80 6.22 -9.04
N ARG A 210 1.85 5.66 -8.29
CA ARG A 210 0.44 6.08 -8.38
C ARG A 210 0.20 7.44 -7.71
N TYR A 211 0.93 7.72 -6.63
CA TYR A 211 0.85 8.97 -5.87
C TYR A 211 1.38 10.17 -6.67
N GLU A 212 2.37 9.98 -7.55
CA GLU A 212 2.92 11.03 -8.42
C GLU A 212 1.87 11.81 -9.20
N LYS A 213 0.74 11.17 -9.53
CA LYS A 213 -0.33 11.78 -10.34
C LYS A 213 -1.12 12.86 -9.61
N THR A 214 -1.08 12.86 -8.29
CA THR A 214 -1.88 13.77 -7.45
C THR A 214 -1.03 14.61 -6.51
N ALA A 215 0.20 14.16 -6.22
CA ALA A 215 1.11 14.81 -5.28
C ALA A 215 1.79 16.05 -5.89
N SER A 216 2.02 17.04 -5.06
CA SER A 216 2.90 18.17 -5.37
C SER A 216 4.36 17.70 -5.56
N VAL A 217 5.20 18.56 -6.15
CA VAL A 217 6.64 18.26 -6.35
C VAL A 217 7.33 18.00 -5.01
N VAL A 218 7.03 18.80 -3.99
CA VAL A 218 7.62 18.66 -2.65
C VAL A 218 7.20 17.36 -1.97
N GLU A 219 5.93 17.01 -2.03
CA GLU A 219 5.42 15.75 -1.47
C GLU A 219 6.02 14.54 -2.15
N ARG A 220 6.16 14.55 -3.49
CA ARG A 220 6.85 13.49 -4.24
C ARG A 220 8.29 13.33 -3.78
N LEU A 221 9.02 14.44 -3.66
CA LEU A 221 10.40 14.42 -3.18
C LEU A 221 10.51 13.81 -1.79
N THR A 222 9.69 14.28 -0.84
CA THR A 222 9.64 13.75 0.53
C THR A 222 9.35 12.24 0.55
N ALA A 223 8.34 11.79 -0.20
CA ALA A 223 7.93 10.40 -0.23
C ALA A 223 9.04 9.47 -0.78
N TYR A 224 9.69 9.87 -1.87
CA TYR A 224 10.80 9.09 -2.43
C TYR A 224 12.06 9.14 -1.56
N GLN A 225 12.39 10.27 -0.92
CA GLN A 225 13.49 10.35 0.05
C GLN A 225 13.26 9.38 1.20
N THR A 226 12.05 9.38 1.77
CA THR A 226 11.67 8.49 2.86
C THR A 226 11.79 7.02 2.45
N ALA A 227 11.33 6.66 1.25
CA ALA A 227 11.39 5.30 0.75
C ALA A 227 12.83 4.84 0.43
N VAL A 228 13.64 5.70 -0.22
CA VAL A 228 15.04 5.39 -0.56
C VAL A 228 15.93 5.29 0.69
N ALA A 229 15.59 6.00 1.78
CA ALA A 229 16.29 5.82 3.05
C ALA A 229 16.16 4.38 3.59
N ARG A 230 15.00 3.73 3.40
CA ARG A 230 14.77 2.34 3.81
C ARG A 230 15.25 1.32 2.78
N TRP A 231 15.07 1.59 1.49
CA TRP A 231 15.44 0.71 0.38
C TRP A 231 16.39 1.41 -0.61
N PRO A 232 17.63 1.57 -0.22
CA PRO A 232 18.58 2.45 -0.89
C PRO A 232 19.04 1.98 -2.28
N THR A 233 18.75 0.75 -2.67
CA THR A 233 19.15 0.19 -3.96
C THR A 233 17.96 -0.16 -4.85
N HIS A 234 16.73 0.14 -4.43
CA HIS A 234 15.55 -0.23 -5.22
C HIS A 234 15.42 0.65 -6.47
N GLU A 235 15.37 0.04 -7.65
CA GLU A 235 15.48 0.72 -8.95
C GLU A 235 14.40 1.79 -9.15
N VAL A 236 13.12 1.40 -8.98
CA VAL A 236 11.99 2.32 -9.18
C VAL A 236 12.01 3.48 -8.18
N LEU A 237 12.40 3.21 -6.93
CA LEU A 237 12.49 4.27 -5.91
C LEU A 237 13.62 5.25 -6.18
N LEU A 238 14.79 4.77 -6.63
CA LEU A 238 15.89 5.63 -7.05
C LEU A 238 15.51 6.47 -8.27
N MET A 239 14.87 5.87 -9.28
CA MET A 239 14.39 6.59 -10.45
C MET A 239 13.40 7.69 -10.04
N GLY A 240 12.44 7.36 -9.19
CA GLY A 240 11.45 8.32 -8.68
C GLY A 240 12.10 9.45 -7.88
N LEU A 241 13.08 9.14 -7.00
CA LEU A 241 13.81 10.17 -6.24
C LEU A 241 14.59 11.11 -7.16
N GLY A 242 15.33 10.58 -8.14
CA GLY A 242 16.08 11.39 -9.08
C GLY A 242 15.16 12.32 -9.89
N ASN A 243 14.05 11.81 -10.38
CA ASN A 243 13.06 12.59 -11.12
C ASN A 243 12.39 13.65 -10.23
N ALA A 244 12.02 13.30 -8.99
CA ALA A 244 11.42 14.25 -8.04
C ALA A 244 12.40 15.35 -7.63
N ALA A 245 13.67 15.03 -7.41
CA ALA A 245 14.74 16.00 -7.12
C ALA A 245 14.94 16.95 -8.29
N TYR A 246 15.01 16.43 -9.52
CA TYR A 246 15.13 17.26 -10.73
C TYR A 246 13.92 18.20 -10.88
N ALA A 247 12.71 17.70 -10.71
CA ALA A 247 11.50 18.51 -10.80
C ALA A 247 11.41 19.58 -9.69
N ASN A 248 12.03 19.33 -8.54
CA ASN A 248 12.15 20.29 -7.43
C ASN A 248 13.36 21.23 -7.56
N HIS A 249 14.06 21.21 -8.68
CA HIS A 249 15.29 21.96 -8.93
C HIS A 249 16.45 21.66 -7.95
N ASP A 250 16.39 20.54 -7.23
CA ASP A 250 17.51 20.02 -6.42
C ASP A 250 18.45 19.20 -7.32
N LEU A 251 19.16 19.94 -8.20
CA LEU A 251 20.08 19.31 -9.16
C LEU A 251 21.21 18.52 -8.49
N PRO A 252 21.80 18.96 -7.36
CA PRO A 252 22.82 18.17 -6.67
C PRO A 252 22.27 16.80 -6.20
N LEU A 253 21.07 16.74 -5.62
CA LEU A 253 20.44 15.49 -5.21
C LEU A 253 20.11 14.61 -6.42
N ALA A 254 19.62 15.19 -7.51
CA ALA A 254 19.32 14.46 -8.74
C ALA A 254 20.58 13.81 -9.33
N VAL A 255 21.71 14.55 -9.43
CA VAL A 255 23.01 14.00 -9.89
C VAL A 255 23.45 12.85 -8.99
N ASN A 256 23.45 13.05 -7.67
CA ASN A 256 23.85 12.01 -6.72
C ASN A 256 23.01 10.74 -6.89
N THR A 257 21.69 10.92 -6.98
CA THR A 257 20.75 9.80 -7.09
C THR A 257 20.93 9.01 -8.39
N PHE A 258 21.02 9.68 -9.55
CA PHE A 258 21.22 9.00 -10.82
C PHE A 258 22.63 8.42 -10.96
N THR A 259 23.66 9.04 -10.39
CA THR A 259 25.02 8.48 -10.31
C THR A 259 25.01 7.18 -9.50
N ARG A 260 24.34 7.19 -8.33
CA ARG A 260 24.15 5.97 -7.54
C ARG A 260 23.38 4.91 -8.31
N MET A 261 22.33 5.31 -9.04
CA MET A 261 21.55 4.39 -9.85
C MET A 261 22.40 3.72 -10.94
N ILE A 262 23.26 4.45 -11.64
CA ILE A 262 24.19 3.89 -12.63
C ILE A 262 25.21 2.94 -11.97
N THR A 263 25.65 3.24 -10.75
CA THR A 263 26.55 2.36 -10.00
C THR A 263 25.88 1.01 -9.65
N VAL A 264 24.62 1.04 -9.25
CA VAL A 264 23.86 -0.18 -8.87
C VAL A 264 23.33 -0.92 -10.12
N TYR A 265 22.93 -0.16 -11.13
CA TYR A 265 22.35 -0.64 -12.39
C TYR A 265 23.12 -0.10 -13.60
N PRO A 266 24.35 -0.58 -13.86
CA PRO A 266 25.25 0.00 -14.88
C PRO A 266 24.69 -0.07 -16.30
N ASN A 267 23.77 -0.98 -16.56
CA ASN A 267 23.12 -1.15 -17.87
C ASN A 267 21.82 -0.34 -18.04
N SER A 268 21.46 0.50 -17.06
CA SER A 268 20.24 1.32 -17.15
C SER A 268 20.44 2.53 -18.06
N ALA A 269 20.13 2.38 -19.34
CA ALA A 269 20.19 3.49 -20.31
C ALA A 269 19.27 4.66 -19.91
N ALA A 270 18.15 4.38 -19.25
CA ALA A 270 17.25 5.41 -18.71
C ALA A 270 17.91 6.26 -17.62
N ALA A 271 18.68 5.64 -16.70
CA ALA A 271 19.42 6.37 -15.68
C ALA A 271 20.52 7.25 -16.29
N HIS A 272 21.21 6.76 -17.33
CA HIS A 272 22.19 7.57 -18.07
C HIS A 272 21.54 8.76 -18.74
N ASN A 273 20.40 8.57 -19.42
CA ASN A 273 19.66 9.68 -20.03
C ASN A 273 19.27 10.75 -19.00
N ASN A 274 18.72 10.33 -17.85
CA ASN A 274 18.28 11.26 -16.83
C ASN A 274 19.46 11.99 -16.17
N LEU A 275 20.58 11.29 -15.90
CA LEU A 275 21.79 11.95 -15.43
C LEU A 275 22.33 12.97 -16.44
N ALA A 276 22.34 12.65 -17.74
CA ALA A 276 22.78 13.56 -18.77
C ALA A 276 21.91 14.84 -18.81
N ASN A 277 20.59 14.70 -18.67
CA ASN A 277 19.68 15.86 -18.60
C ASN A 277 19.95 16.73 -17.36
N VAL A 278 20.23 16.12 -16.19
CA VAL A 278 20.56 16.89 -14.98
C VAL A 278 21.89 17.62 -15.15
N LEU A 279 22.92 16.95 -15.71
CA LEU A 279 24.23 17.55 -15.99
C LEU A 279 24.13 18.69 -17.01
N LEU A 280 23.28 18.55 -18.05
CA LEU A 280 22.97 19.61 -18.99
C LEU A 280 22.38 20.83 -18.29
N ALA A 281 21.40 20.61 -17.39
CA ALA A 281 20.79 21.67 -16.58
C ALA A 281 21.80 22.38 -15.67
N GLN A 282 22.86 21.68 -15.23
CA GLN A 282 24.00 22.24 -14.49
C GLN A 282 25.06 22.87 -15.38
N GLN A 283 24.90 22.92 -16.70
CA GLN A 283 25.85 23.38 -17.68
C GLN A 283 27.20 22.58 -17.71
N GLN A 284 27.16 21.33 -17.21
CA GLN A 284 28.27 20.41 -17.21
C GLN A 284 28.36 19.64 -18.56
N LEU A 285 28.44 20.39 -19.66
CA LEU A 285 28.20 19.91 -21.03
C LEU A 285 29.08 18.73 -21.46
N LYS A 286 30.38 18.71 -21.04
CA LYS A 286 31.28 17.60 -21.37
C LYS A 286 30.88 16.30 -20.71
N GLN A 287 30.53 16.36 -19.42
CA GLN A 287 30.07 15.18 -18.65
C GLN A 287 28.72 14.70 -19.16
N ALA A 288 27.79 15.63 -19.41
CA ALA A 288 26.48 15.32 -19.98
C ALA A 288 26.56 14.52 -21.28
N GLU A 289 27.47 14.98 -22.22
CA GLU A 289 27.66 14.30 -23.50
C GLU A 289 28.22 12.88 -23.31
N THR A 290 29.25 12.71 -22.48
CA THR A 290 29.84 11.39 -22.21
C THR A 290 28.80 10.41 -21.63
N VAL A 291 27.98 10.86 -20.66
CA VAL A 291 26.95 10.03 -20.05
C VAL A 291 25.84 9.68 -21.04
N ALA A 292 25.41 10.64 -21.87
CA ALA A 292 24.39 10.40 -22.88
C ALA A 292 24.88 9.42 -23.98
N GLU A 293 26.15 9.52 -24.41
CA GLU A 293 26.72 8.57 -25.37
C GLU A 293 26.78 7.15 -24.80
N GLN A 294 27.15 6.99 -23.54
CA GLN A 294 27.12 5.70 -22.85
C GLN A 294 25.70 5.15 -22.80
N GLY A 295 24.70 5.99 -22.43
CA GLY A 295 23.31 5.61 -22.43
C GLY A 295 22.81 5.15 -23.80
N LEU A 296 23.24 5.80 -24.88
CA LEU A 296 22.86 5.44 -26.25
C LEU A 296 23.39 4.05 -26.64
N LEU A 297 24.60 3.70 -26.21
CA LEU A 297 25.18 2.36 -26.43
C LEU A 297 24.37 1.28 -25.64
N LEU A 298 23.87 1.62 -24.47
CA LEU A 298 23.11 0.71 -23.60
C LEU A 298 21.63 0.56 -23.98
N ALA A 299 21.10 1.46 -24.80
CA ALA A 299 19.67 1.48 -25.15
C ALA A 299 19.21 0.27 -25.99
N GLY A 300 20.15 -0.49 -26.61
CA GLY A 300 19.87 -1.68 -27.40
C GLY A 300 18.80 -1.43 -28.47
N ASP A 301 17.81 -2.30 -28.56
CA ASP A 301 16.70 -2.21 -29.54
C ASP A 301 15.53 -1.33 -29.06
N ASN A 302 15.62 -0.69 -27.89
CA ASN A 302 14.58 0.22 -27.40
C ASN A 302 14.57 1.53 -28.20
N ALA A 303 13.77 1.54 -29.28
CA ALA A 303 13.71 2.67 -30.20
C ALA A 303 13.31 3.99 -29.53
N GLN A 304 12.38 3.96 -28.57
CA GLN A 304 11.93 5.16 -27.85
C GLN A 304 13.06 5.75 -27.01
N LEU A 305 13.78 4.92 -26.26
CA LEU A 305 14.87 5.38 -25.39
C LEU A 305 16.05 5.88 -26.23
N ARG A 306 16.37 5.23 -27.37
CA ARG A 306 17.35 5.73 -28.34
C ARG A 306 17.01 7.11 -28.89
N LEU A 307 15.72 7.34 -29.20
CA LEU A 307 15.26 8.65 -29.67
C LEU A 307 15.44 9.71 -28.57
N GLN A 308 15.06 9.41 -27.33
CA GLN A 308 15.22 10.33 -26.20
C GLN A 308 16.70 10.69 -25.98
N LEU A 309 17.59 9.69 -25.98
CA LEU A 309 19.03 9.91 -25.81
C LEU A 309 19.64 10.70 -26.97
N ALA A 310 19.20 10.46 -28.22
CA ALA A 310 19.62 11.23 -29.36
C ALA A 310 19.20 12.71 -29.28
N GLN A 311 17.97 12.96 -28.79
CA GLN A 311 17.48 14.31 -28.51
C GLN A 311 18.32 15.01 -27.42
N THR A 312 18.56 14.34 -26.29
CA THR A 312 19.41 14.85 -25.22
C THR A 312 20.84 15.21 -25.74
N LEU A 313 21.45 14.34 -26.54
CA LEU A 313 22.73 14.61 -27.17
C LEU A 313 22.69 15.83 -28.10
N GLN A 314 21.63 15.99 -28.88
CA GLN A 314 21.46 17.14 -29.75
C GLN A 314 21.37 18.45 -28.95
N GLU A 315 20.59 18.47 -27.86
CA GLU A 315 20.45 19.63 -26.95
C GLU A 315 21.80 20.00 -26.31
N ILE A 316 22.57 19.01 -25.83
CA ILE A 316 23.88 19.21 -25.25
C ILE A 316 24.83 19.85 -26.27
N ARG A 317 24.85 19.36 -27.54
CA ARG A 317 25.71 19.87 -28.61
C ARG A 317 25.30 21.28 -29.06
N GLN A 318 24.04 21.62 -29.01
CA GLN A 318 23.55 22.98 -29.28
C GLN A 318 23.96 23.96 -28.17
N SER A 319 23.96 23.53 -26.92
CA SER A 319 24.35 24.34 -25.76
C SER A 319 25.88 24.60 -25.68
N LYS A 320 26.70 23.90 -26.50
CA LYS A 320 28.14 24.13 -26.62
C LYS A 320 28.52 25.24 -27.62
N LYS A 321 27.56 25.69 -28.45
CA LYS A 321 27.74 26.76 -29.45
C LYS A 321 27.43 28.11 -28.85
#